data_33891f0061c83f22bd67a0072e321146
#
_entry.id   33891f0061c83f22bd67a0072e321146
#
_cell.length_a   1.000
_cell.length_b   1.000
_cell.length_c   1.000
_cell.angle_alpha   90.00
_cell.angle_beta   90.00
_cell.angle_gamma   90.00
#
_symmetry.space_group_name_H-M   'P 1'
#
loop_
_entity.id
_entity.type
_entity.pdbx_description
1 polymer ?
#
loop_
_entity_poly.entity_id
_entity_poly.type
_entity_poly.pdbx_seq_one_letter_code
_entity_poly.pdbx_strand_id
1 'polypeptide(L)'
;MEKNRLNSYYDVIIVGSGPAGLGAAFKLAENSKLSILLLEKKKISSGGLRNDCKQNYTYPVGFPYEHWSKEDADILLKEVAGHLNPKIEDKINIEKYAERAQKIGVEILSIDQAHVGTDKSSKLIGDLVDKLRALHVSVALHTEVAHISADTKSLSLSDGHIITFKHLILAPGRADYDWLQEQMDTLGVRYSDNIVDIGVRVETKEANYPIVRDYYDPKILFPGKVRTFCTNSGCAHIVREKYKGYFSVNGHSLSRENERNDLVNFAMLKTIRLTAPVVSGQQFGKILGEMVMQLSGGSVIMQRVGDFRMGVRSKAETFNNDLYDFEPTLKNAVAGDLSLCMPAKILRDIWKALKMLDTIIPGVLHPSTILYYPEIKTYSNKPEFIDEHFCVKEGYYIIGDGAGTSRGITAAWASGIRAANGILKEQK
;
A
#
# COMPACT_ATOMS: atom_id res chain seq x y z
N MET A 1 27.28 -2.45 -20.14
CA MET A 1 26.71 -1.74 -18.96
C MET A 1 27.85 -1.52 -18.00
N GLU A 2 28.38 -0.31 -17.93
CA GLU A 2 29.41 0.05 -16.95
C GLU A 2 28.79 -0.17 -15.54
N LYS A 3 29.42 -1.05 -14.75
CA LYS A 3 29.14 -1.11 -13.30
C LYS A 3 29.59 0.24 -12.74
N ASN A 4 28.65 1.12 -12.44
CA ASN A 4 28.95 2.33 -11.69
C ASN A 4 29.69 1.89 -10.42
N ARG A 5 30.95 2.27 -10.34
CA ARG A 5 31.84 1.92 -9.23
C ARG A 5 31.33 2.71 -8.02
N LEU A 6 30.71 2.03 -7.05
CA LEU A 6 30.26 2.65 -5.82
C LEU A 6 31.47 3.13 -5.00
N ASN A 7 31.34 4.26 -4.34
CA ASN A 7 32.34 4.74 -3.39
C ASN A 7 32.33 3.86 -2.13
N SER A 8 33.43 3.83 -1.41
CA SER A 8 33.54 3.12 -0.12
C SER A 8 32.86 3.86 1.04
N TYR A 9 32.49 5.13 0.85
CA TYR A 9 31.84 5.98 1.85
C TYR A 9 30.78 6.89 1.20
N TYR A 10 29.69 7.09 1.93
CA TYR A 10 28.67 8.11 1.65
C TYR A 10 28.22 8.79 2.96
N ASP A 11 27.87 10.07 2.89
CA ASP A 11 27.30 10.76 4.04
C ASP A 11 25.93 10.18 4.40
N VAL A 12 25.10 9.84 3.39
CA VAL A 12 23.79 9.24 3.60
C VAL A 12 23.60 8.05 2.66
N ILE A 13 23.23 6.90 3.21
CA ILE A 13 22.75 5.76 2.43
C ILE A 13 21.25 5.60 2.69
N ILE A 14 20.49 5.41 1.61
CA ILE A 14 19.05 5.15 1.64
C ILE A 14 18.81 3.76 1.06
N VAL A 15 18.19 2.88 1.83
CA VAL A 15 17.85 1.51 1.41
C VAL A 15 16.38 1.42 1.05
N GLY A 16 16.10 1.21 -0.23
CA GLY A 16 14.76 1.17 -0.82
C GLY A 16 14.40 2.44 -1.57
N SER A 17 14.09 2.29 -2.86
CA SER A 17 13.73 3.38 -3.77
C SER A 17 12.22 3.51 -4.00
N GLY A 18 11.42 3.08 -3.02
CA GLY A 18 10.00 3.39 -2.96
C GLY A 18 9.75 4.88 -2.64
N PRO A 19 8.47 5.30 -2.52
CA PRO A 19 8.12 6.69 -2.26
C PRO A 19 8.85 7.32 -1.07
N ALA A 20 9.03 6.57 0.03
CA ALA A 20 9.73 7.06 1.20
C ALA A 20 11.22 7.34 0.92
N GLY A 21 11.92 6.39 0.28
CA GLY A 21 13.32 6.57 -0.09
C GLY A 21 13.53 7.68 -1.11
N LEU A 22 12.64 7.80 -2.10
CA LEU A 22 12.66 8.90 -3.08
C LEU A 22 12.45 10.25 -2.38
N GLY A 23 11.47 10.36 -1.47
CA GLY A 23 11.22 11.59 -0.72
C GLY A 23 12.44 12.04 0.09
N ALA A 24 13.12 11.10 0.75
CA ALA A 24 14.35 11.40 1.47
C ALA A 24 15.49 11.83 0.52
N ALA A 25 15.67 11.10 -0.60
CA ALA A 25 16.73 11.39 -1.57
C ALA A 25 16.58 12.78 -2.19
N PHE A 26 15.37 13.14 -2.66
CA PHE A 26 15.11 14.48 -3.22
C PHE A 26 15.36 15.57 -2.18
N LYS A 27 14.78 15.42 -0.99
CA LYS A 27 14.94 16.43 0.06
C LYS A 27 16.40 16.69 0.42
N LEU A 28 17.21 15.66 0.57
CA LEU A 28 18.64 15.78 0.85
C LEU A 28 19.41 16.38 -0.32
N ALA A 29 19.19 15.89 -1.55
CA ALA A 29 19.90 16.33 -2.72
C ALA A 29 19.67 17.81 -3.07
N GLU A 30 18.44 18.29 -2.86
CA GLU A 30 18.07 19.68 -3.14
C GLU A 30 18.52 20.67 -2.07
N ASN A 31 18.79 20.22 -0.82
CA ASN A 31 19.03 21.08 0.31
C ASN A 31 20.41 20.88 0.98
N SER A 32 21.28 20.06 0.39
CA SER A 32 22.64 19.83 0.91
C SER A 32 23.64 19.50 -0.18
N LYS A 33 24.91 19.38 0.22
CA LYS A 33 26.00 18.88 -0.61
C LYS A 33 26.49 17.48 -0.18
N LEU A 34 25.65 16.77 0.58
CA LEU A 34 25.96 15.44 1.06
C LEU A 34 26.12 14.46 -0.09
N SER A 35 27.06 13.54 0.03
CA SER A 35 27.15 12.38 -0.84
C SER A 35 26.05 11.37 -0.49
N ILE A 36 25.14 11.10 -1.44
CA ILE A 36 23.94 10.28 -1.22
C ILE A 36 24.01 9.04 -2.11
N LEU A 37 23.75 7.87 -1.50
CA LEU A 37 23.57 6.61 -2.20
C LEU A 37 22.15 6.09 -1.97
N LEU A 38 21.42 5.84 -3.05
CA LEU A 38 20.10 5.19 -3.04
C LEU A 38 20.25 3.76 -3.59
N LEU A 39 19.96 2.79 -2.74
CA LEU A 39 20.04 1.35 -3.04
C LEU A 39 18.65 0.76 -3.30
N GLU A 40 18.53 -0.04 -4.35
CA GLU A 40 17.31 -0.77 -4.68
C GLU A 40 17.65 -2.19 -5.14
N LYS A 41 17.06 -3.21 -4.51
CA LYS A 41 17.29 -4.61 -4.85
C LYS A 41 16.68 -5.04 -6.18
N LYS A 42 15.67 -4.32 -6.68
CA LYS A 42 15.03 -4.59 -7.97
C LYS A 42 15.69 -3.82 -9.10
N LYS A 43 15.47 -4.27 -10.33
CA LYS A 43 15.97 -3.60 -11.54
C LYS A 43 15.32 -2.25 -11.81
N ILE A 44 14.14 -2.03 -11.26
CA ILE A 44 13.37 -0.80 -11.41
C ILE A 44 12.96 -0.38 -10.01
N SER A 45 13.17 0.90 -9.70
CA SER A 45 12.59 1.54 -8.53
C SER A 45 11.09 1.24 -8.47
N SER A 46 10.55 0.93 -7.30
CA SER A 46 9.21 0.39 -7.26
C SER A 46 8.38 0.91 -6.08
N GLY A 47 8.21 0.13 -5.07
CA GLY A 47 7.21 0.40 -4.05
C GLY A 47 5.81 0.52 -4.65
N GLY A 48 4.95 1.26 -3.99
CA GLY A 48 3.58 1.51 -4.43
C GLY A 48 3.44 2.32 -5.73
N LEU A 49 4.50 3.02 -6.16
CA LEU A 49 4.48 3.80 -7.41
C LEU A 49 4.22 2.93 -8.63
N ARG A 50 4.75 1.72 -8.68
CA ARG A 50 4.66 0.84 -9.85
C ARG A 50 3.26 0.24 -10.03
N ASN A 51 2.49 0.10 -8.96
CA ASN A 51 1.17 -0.49 -9.00
C ASN A 51 0.12 0.62 -8.95
N ASP A 52 -0.47 0.99 -10.09
CA ASP A 52 -1.57 1.93 -10.20
C ASP A 52 -1.22 3.41 -9.89
N CYS A 53 -0.27 3.66 -9.00
CA CYS A 53 0.22 4.99 -8.60
C CYS A 53 -0.90 5.95 -8.16
N LYS A 54 -1.80 5.48 -7.25
CA LYS A 54 -2.81 6.32 -6.60
C LYS A 54 -2.20 7.16 -5.49
N GLN A 55 -2.52 8.44 -5.51
CA GLN A 55 -1.99 9.45 -4.61
C GLN A 55 -3.14 10.11 -3.85
N ASN A 56 -2.99 10.32 -2.54
CA ASN A 56 -3.97 11.01 -1.70
C ASN A 56 -3.32 12.23 -1.05
N TYR A 57 -3.96 13.38 -1.21
CA TYR A 57 -3.43 14.68 -0.78
C TYR A 57 -4.23 15.31 0.37
N THR A 58 -4.97 14.50 1.13
CA THR A 58 -5.80 14.99 2.24
C THR A 58 -5.51 14.21 3.51
N TYR A 59 -5.11 14.89 4.58
CA TYR A 59 -5.01 14.34 5.93
C TYR A 59 -6.42 13.91 6.43
N PRO A 60 -6.57 12.79 7.15
CA PRO A 60 -5.51 11.91 7.70
C PRO A 60 -5.17 10.70 6.82
N VAL A 61 -5.59 10.69 5.55
CA VAL A 61 -5.43 9.51 4.71
C VAL A 61 -3.96 9.20 4.44
N GLY A 62 -3.52 8.06 4.97
CA GLY A 62 -2.13 7.62 4.89
C GLY A 62 -1.23 8.12 6.01
N PHE A 63 -1.70 8.97 6.90
CA PHE A 63 -0.95 9.57 7.99
C PHE A 63 -1.43 9.02 9.34
N PRO A 64 -0.72 8.07 9.98
CA PRO A 64 -1.06 7.59 11.32
C PRO A 64 -1.02 8.72 12.35
N TYR A 65 -2.11 8.89 13.12
CA TYR A 65 -2.27 9.97 14.10
C TYR A 65 -1.19 10.01 15.19
N GLU A 66 -0.60 8.87 15.51
CA GLU A 66 0.47 8.77 16.49
C GLU A 66 1.77 9.48 16.07
N HIS A 67 1.93 9.78 14.79
CA HIS A 67 3.16 10.36 14.23
C HIS A 67 2.94 11.70 13.52
N TRP A 68 1.68 12.06 13.22
CA TRP A 68 1.40 13.18 12.33
C TRP A 68 0.33 14.11 12.87
N SER A 69 0.64 15.41 12.91
CA SER A 69 -0.34 16.45 12.98
C SER A 69 -0.92 16.76 11.59
N LYS A 70 -2.07 17.44 11.55
CA LYS A 70 -2.66 17.90 10.28
C LYS A 70 -1.76 18.95 9.64
N GLU A 71 -1.23 19.87 10.43
CA GLU A 71 -0.38 20.98 9.99
C GLU A 71 0.88 20.46 9.31
N ASP A 72 1.59 19.52 9.93
CA ASP A 72 2.79 18.91 9.37
C ASP A 72 2.48 18.16 8.07
N ALA A 73 1.40 17.37 8.07
CA ALA A 73 1.01 16.63 6.89
C ALA A 73 0.66 17.55 5.72
N ASP A 74 -0.10 18.62 5.95
CA ASP A 74 -0.52 19.57 4.90
C ASP A 74 0.69 20.31 4.29
N ILE A 75 1.70 20.66 5.12
CA ILE A 75 2.94 21.28 4.64
C ILE A 75 3.70 20.31 3.73
N LEU A 76 3.91 19.08 4.20
CA LEU A 76 4.70 18.10 3.45
C LEU A 76 3.95 17.59 2.20
N LEU A 77 2.62 17.51 2.22
CA LEU A 77 1.84 17.15 1.03
C LEU A 77 2.00 18.15 -0.11
N LYS A 78 2.15 19.46 0.19
CA LYS A 78 2.45 20.48 -0.82
C LYS A 78 3.84 20.25 -1.46
N GLU A 79 4.83 19.87 -0.65
CA GLU A 79 6.17 19.55 -1.14
C GLU A 79 6.14 18.28 -2.01
N VAL A 80 5.43 17.23 -1.58
CA VAL A 80 5.21 16.01 -2.37
C VAL A 80 4.55 16.31 -3.71
N ALA A 81 3.54 17.18 -3.72
CA ALA A 81 2.86 17.59 -4.95
C ALA A 81 3.81 18.29 -5.95
N GLY A 82 4.79 19.04 -5.45
CA GLY A 82 5.83 19.66 -6.29
C GLY A 82 6.67 18.64 -7.06
N HIS A 83 6.94 17.47 -6.48
CA HIS A 83 7.71 16.41 -7.14
C HIS A 83 6.86 15.52 -8.05
N LEU A 84 5.64 15.17 -7.63
CA LEU A 84 4.77 14.22 -8.32
C LEU A 84 3.87 14.87 -9.36
N ASN A 85 3.71 16.22 -9.31
CA ASN A 85 2.88 17.01 -10.20
C ASN A 85 1.49 16.39 -10.44
N PRO A 86 0.67 16.21 -9.38
CA PRO A 86 -0.57 15.46 -9.47
C PRO A 86 -1.62 16.19 -10.32
N LYS A 87 -2.32 15.44 -11.15
CA LYS A 87 -3.59 15.87 -11.72
C LYS A 87 -4.69 15.41 -10.77
N ILE A 88 -5.20 16.32 -9.96
CA ILE A 88 -6.26 16.00 -8.99
C ILE A 88 -7.55 15.64 -9.75
N GLU A 89 -8.16 14.53 -9.34
CA GLU A 89 -9.43 14.05 -9.87
C GLU A 89 -10.59 14.88 -9.32
N ASP A 90 -11.53 15.22 -10.20
CA ASP A 90 -12.73 15.93 -9.80
C ASP A 90 -13.63 15.09 -8.89
N LYS A 91 -14.32 15.77 -7.98
CA LYS A 91 -15.36 15.20 -7.12
C LYS A 91 -16.63 15.99 -7.36
N ILE A 92 -17.66 15.31 -7.82
CA ILE A 92 -18.96 15.92 -8.11
C ILE A 92 -20.07 15.14 -7.40
N ASN A 93 -21.15 15.81 -7.03
CA ASN A 93 -22.37 15.18 -6.50
C ASN A 93 -22.16 14.18 -5.35
N ILE A 94 -21.09 14.32 -4.56
CA ILE A 94 -20.80 13.39 -3.46
C ILE A 94 -21.75 13.58 -2.27
N GLU A 95 -22.38 14.75 -2.15
CA GLU A 95 -23.28 15.15 -1.06
C GLU A 95 -24.46 14.17 -0.95
N LYS A 96 -25.04 13.75 -2.06
CA LYS A 96 -26.15 12.79 -2.09
C LYS A 96 -25.78 11.43 -1.46
N TYR A 97 -24.53 11.00 -1.63
CA TYR A 97 -24.03 9.76 -1.02
C TYR A 97 -23.67 9.99 0.45
N ALA A 98 -23.06 11.15 0.76
CA ALA A 98 -22.68 11.52 2.12
C ALA A 98 -23.91 11.64 3.03
N GLU A 99 -24.98 12.26 2.57
CA GLU A 99 -26.26 12.35 3.31
C GLU A 99 -26.89 10.98 3.60
N ARG A 100 -26.88 10.06 2.61
CA ARG A 100 -27.36 8.69 2.82
C ARG A 100 -26.49 7.94 3.82
N ALA A 101 -25.16 8.09 3.71
CA ALA A 101 -24.20 7.47 4.59
C ALA A 101 -24.37 7.93 6.04
N GLN A 102 -24.49 9.23 6.25
CA GLN A 102 -24.67 9.83 7.58
C GLN A 102 -25.91 9.30 8.31
N LYS A 103 -27.03 9.11 7.59
CA LYS A 103 -28.28 8.58 8.16
C LYS A 103 -28.14 7.19 8.79
N ILE A 104 -27.14 6.43 8.38
CA ILE A 104 -26.87 5.07 8.87
C ILE A 104 -25.55 4.94 9.62
N GLY A 105 -24.93 6.07 10.00
CA GLY A 105 -23.70 6.11 10.77
C GLY A 105 -22.46 5.69 9.97
N VAL A 106 -22.44 5.94 8.66
CA VAL A 106 -21.30 5.74 7.75
C VAL A 106 -20.75 7.09 7.32
N GLU A 107 -19.44 7.18 7.17
CA GLU A 107 -18.76 8.41 6.76
C GLU A 107 -18.14 8.24 5.36
N ILE A 108 -18.34 9.21 4.48
CA ILE A 108 -17.64 9.32 3.20
C ILE A 108 -16.65 10.46 3.31
N LEU A 109 -15.36 10.14 3.15
CA LEU A 109 -14.29 11.14 3.23
C LEU A 109 -14.16 11.87 1.90
N SER A 110 -14.15 13.18 1.92
CA SER A 110 -13.82 14.01 0.76
C SER A 110 -12.30 14.18 0.67
N ILE A 111 -11.65 13.53 -0.30
CA ILE A 111 -10.19 13.45 -0.40
C ILE A 111 -9.75 13.93 -1.77
N ASP A 112 -8.69 14.73 -1.83
CA ASP A 112 -8.00 15.08 -3.06
C ASP A 112 -7.11 13.93 -3.50
N GLN A 113 -7.34 13.45 -4.70
CA GLN A 113 -6.72 12.25 -5.23
C GLN A 113 -6.16 12.49 -6.62
N ALA A 114 -5.07 11.78 -6.95
CA ALA A 114 -4.55 11.71 -8.30
C ALA A 114 -4.29 10.25 -8.68
N HIS A 115 -4.39 9.95 -9.96
CA HIS A 115 -4.16 8.63 -10.52
C HIS A 115 -3.28 8.73 -11.76
N VAL A 116 -2.25 7.89 -11.82
CA VAL A 116 -1.33 7.84 -12.96
C VAL A 116 -1.67 6.68 -13.90
N GLY A 117 -2.02 5.53 -13.35
CA GLY A 117 -2.25 4.27 -14.06
C GLY A 117 -0.99 3.40 -14.12
N THR A 118 -1.20 2.09 -14.08
CA THR A 118 -0.11 1.10 -14.06
C THR A 118 0.76 1.16 -15.32
N ASP A 119 0.17 1.45 -16.45
CA ASP A 119 0.83 1.59 -17.75
C ASP A 119 1.80 2.78 -17.81
N LYS A 120 1.47 3.90 -17.16
CA LYS A 120 2.29 5.13 -17.15
C LYS A 120 3.25 5.22 -15.97
N SER A 121 3.03 4.43 -14.93
CA SER A 121 3.83 4.50 -13.69
C SER A 121 5.31 4.23 -13.90
N SER A 122 5.67 3.33 -14.83
CA SER A 122 7.07 3.01 -15.14
C SER A 122 7.83 4.20 -15.71
N LYS A 123 7.17 5.04 -16.54
CA LYS A 123 7.77 6.27 -17.07
C LYS A 123 7.98 7.29 -15.95
N LEU A 124 6.98 7.52 -15.11
CA LEU A 124 7.11 8.41 -13.95
C LEU A 124 8.30 8.02 -13.07
N ILE A 125 8.45 6.73 -12.78
CA ILE A 125 9.57 6.21 -11.97
C ILE A 125 10.91 6.48 -12.65
N GLY A 126 11.01 6.23 -13.96
CA GLY A 126 12.23 6.52 -14.74
C GLY A 126 12.60 7.99 -14.66
N ASP A 127 11.64 8.88 -14.92
CA ASP A 127 11.84 10.33 -14.87
C ASP A 127 12.31 10.82 -13.49
N LEU A 128 11.77 10.24 -12.39
CA LEU A 128 12.20 10.55 -11.02
C LEU A 128 13.63 10.08 -10.74
N VAL A 129 14.00 8.88 -11.18
CA VAL A 129 15.37 8.36 -11.01
C VAL A 129 16.37 9.19 -11.79
N ASP A 130 16.05 9.59 -13.02
CA ASP A 130 16.93 10.42 -13.85
C ASP A 130 17.11 11.82 -13.26
N LYS A 131 16.06 12.41 -12.68
CA LYS A 131 16.17 13.66 -11.92
C LYS A 131 17.11 13.54 -10.71
N LEU A 132 17.04 12.45 -9.95
CA LEU A 132 17.96 12.21 -8.83
C LEU A 132 19.41 12.09 -9.29
N ARG A 133 19.66 11.40 -10.42
CA ARG A 133 21.00 11.33 -11.01
C ARG A 133 21.52 12.69 -11.45
N ALA A 134 20.66 13.53 -12.02
CA ALA A 134 20.98 14.90 -12.37
C ALA A 134 21.32 15.78 -11.15
N LEU A 135 20.75 15.45 -9.97
CA LEU A 135 21.10 16.04 -8.67
C LEU A 135 22.31 15.37 -8.00
N HIS A 136 23.10 14.59 -8.73
CA HIS A 136 24.30 13.89 -8.27
C HIS A 136 24.07 12.81 -7.21
N VAL A 137 22.84 12.29 -7.06
CA VAL A 137 22.57 11.12 -6.23
C VAL A 137 23.08 9.86 -6.93
N SER A 138 23.88 9.07 -6.23
CA SER A 138 24.29 7.73 -6.70
C SER A 138 23.11 6.78 -6.57
N VAL A 139 22.55 6.30 -7.69
CA VAL A 139 21.41 5.37 -7.69
C VAL A 139 21.86 4.01 -8.18
N ALA A 140 21.90 3.02 -7.28
CA ALA A 140 22.28 1.64 -7.55
C ALA A 140 21.05 0.73 -7.52
N LEU A 141 20.56 0.38 -8.71
CA LEU A 141 19.47 -0.59 -8.89
C LEU A 141 20.04 -2.02 -8.95
N HIS A 142 19.19 -3.01 -8.71
CA HIS A 142 19.57 -4.43 -8.67
C HIS A 142 20.72 -4.69 -7.68
N THR A 143 20.69 -3.96 -6.56
CA THR A 143 21.71 -3.98 -5.52
C THR A 143 21.05 -4.23 -4.16
N GLU A 144 21.34 -5.38 -3.58
CA GLU A 144 20.73 -5.84 -2.34
C GLU A 144 21.68 -5.68 -1.16
N VAL A 145 21.17 -5.14 -0.06
CA VAL A 145 21.90 -5.06 1.22
C VAL A 145 21.77 -6.41 1.94
N ALA A 146 22.90 -7.03 2.19
CA ALA A 146 22.97 -8.31 2.89
C ALA A 146 22.99 -8.13 4.42
N HIS A 147 23.80 -7.19 4.93
CA HIS A 147 23.99 -7.00 6.37
C HIS A 147 24.32 -5.54 6.70
N ILE A 148 23.89 -5.11 7.91
CA ILE A 148 24.19 -3.79 8.47
C ILE A 148 24.96 -3.99 9.77
N SER A 149 26.10 -3.32 9.90
CA SER A 149 26.88 -3.29 11.15
C SER A 149 26.75 -1.95 11.82
N ALA A 150 26.18 -1.96 13.04
CA ALA A 150 26.05 -0.74 13.85
C ALA A 150 27.40 -0.24 14.37
N ASP A 151 28.30 -1.16 14.73
CA ASP A 151 29.58 -0.85 15.37
C ASP A 151 30.51 -0.11 14.43
N THR A 152 30.53 -0.49 13.16
CA THR A 152 31.40 0.09 12.15
C THR A 152 30.71 1.14 11.26
N LYS A 153 29.41 1.44 11.51
CA LYS A 153 28.56 2.26 10.64
C LYS A 153 28.76 1.89 9.17
N SER A 154 28.59 0.60 8.87
CA SER A 154 28.78 0.07 7.52
C SER A 154 27.66 -0.88 7.10
N LEU A 155 27.50 -1.07 5.81
CA LEU A 155 26.66 -2.13 5.25
C LEU A 155 27.45 -2.95 4.25
N SER A 156 27.12 -4.23 4.12
CA SER A 156 27.63 -5.10 3.07
C SER A 156 26.54 -5.39 2.05
N LEU A 157 26.91 -5.38 0.79
CA LEU A 157 26.04 -5.76 -0.33
C LEU A 157 26.15 -7.28 -0.57
N SER A 158 25.16 -7.84 -1.25
CA SER A 158 25.16 -9.28 -1.59
C SER A 158 26.32 -9.72 -2.47
N ASP A 159 27.01 -8.79 -3.16
CA ASP A 159 28.20 -9.05 -3.95
C ASP A 159 29.52 -8.90 -3.15
N GLY A 160 29.44 -8.66 -1.85
CA GLY A 160 30.57 -8.53 -0.94
C GLY A 160 31.16 -7.13 -0.78
N HIS A 161 30.67 -6.12 -1.49
CA HIS A 161 31.11 -4.74 -1.28
C HIS A 161 30.69 -4.24 0.10
N ILE A 162 31.62 -3.56 0.80
CA ILE A 162 31.37 -2.91 2.08
C ILE A 162 31.41 -1.40 1.88
N ILE A 163 30.39 -0.71 2.39
CA ILE A 163 30.23 0.74 2.27
C ILE A 163 29.98 1.31 3.67
N THR A 164 30.75 2.32 4.04
CA THR A 164 30.56 3.05 5.31
C THR A 164 29.70 4.28 5.10
N PHE A 165 29.05 4.74 6.18
CA PHE A 165 28.13 5.87 6.13
C PHE A 165 28.15 6.69 7.42
N LYS A 166 27.67 7.93 7.32
CA LYS A 166 27.35 8.76 8.51
C LYS A 166 25.89 8.53 8.95
N HIS A 167 24.96 8.53 7.99
CA HIS A 167 23.53 8.33 8.22
C HIS A 167 22.99 7.21 7.35
N LEU A 168 22.07 6.40 7.90
CA LEU A 168 21.40 5.32 7.20
C LEU A 168 19.88 5.49 7.31
N ILE A 169 19.19 5.52 6.18
CA ILE A 169 17.73 5.55 6.10
C ILE A 169 17.25 4.21 5.56
N LEU A 170 16.46 3.48 6.34
CA LEU A 170 15.83 2.22 5.96
C LEU A 170 14.40 2.48 5.50
N ALA A 171 14.12 2.24 4.22
CA ALA A 171 12.82 2.42 3.58
C ALA A 171 12.38 1.17 2.77
N PRO A 172 12.45 -0.06 3.34
CA PRO A 172 12.28 -1.31 2.59
C PRO A 172 10.84 -1.54 2.12
N GLY A 173 9.87 -0.79 2.64
CA GLY A 173 8.45 -0.99 2.38
C GLY A 173 7.89 -2.23 3.11
N ARG A 174 6.66 -2.63 2.75
CA ARG A 174 5.94 -3.72 3.44
C ARG A 174 6.41 -5.11 3.05
N ALA A 175 6.96 -5.27 1.85
CA ALA A 175 7.33 -6.59 1.34
C ALA A 175 8.54 -7.21 2.05
N ASP A 176 9.37 -6.39 2.67
CA ASP A 176 10.60 -6.79 3.34
C ASP A 176 10.47 -6.72 4.87
N TYR A 177 9.32 -7.11 5.36
CA TYR A 177 8.97 -7.10 6.78
C TYR A 177 9.97 -7.89 7.65
N ASP A 178 10.23 -9.15 7.28
CA ASP A 178 11.11 -10.04 8.02
C ASP A 178 12.54 -9.47 8.04
N TRP A 179 13.04 -9.00 6.87
CA TRP A 179 14.35 -8.38 6.76
C TRP A 179 14.48 -7.14 7.66
N LEU A 180 13.44 -6.29 7.70
CA LEU A 180 13.47 -5.10 8.55
C LEU A 180 13.52 -5.48 10.04
N GLN A 181 12.83 -6.54 10.47
CA GLN A 181 12.92 -7.04 11.84
C GLN A 181 14.33 -7.51 12.17
N GLU A 182 14.96 -8.30 11.30
CA GLU A 182 16.35 -8.74 11.46
C GLU A 182 17.31 -7.55 11.61
N GLN A 183 17.10 -6.47 10.80
CA GLN A 183 17.93 -5.27 10.94
C GLN A 183 17.65 -4.53 12.25
N MET A 184 16.40 -4.41 12.68
CA MET A 184 16.07 -3.78 13.97
C MET A 184 16.66 -4.55 15.16
N ASP A 185 16.59 -5.87 15.12
CA ASP A 185 17.23 -6.73 16.15
C ASP A 185 18.74 -6.52 16.19
N THR A 186 19.40 -6.48 15.02
CA THR A 186 20.84 -6.21 14.89
C THR A 186 21.22 -4.82 15.43
N LEU A 187 20.38 -3.82 15.19
CA LEU A 187 20.60 -2.44 15.64
C LEU A 187 20.23 -2.22 17.11
N GLY A 188 19.60 -3.22 17.77
CA GLY A 188 19.07 -3.09 19.12
C GLY A 188 17.85 -2.16 19.21
N VAL A 189 17.11 -1.99 18.14
CA VAL A 189 15.91 -1.14 18.07
C VAL A 189 14.71 -1.92 18.59
N ARG A 190 14.03 -1.38 19.59
CA ARG A 190 12.77 -1.97 20.08
C ARG A 190 11.64 -1.67 19.09
N TYR A 191 10.79 -2.64 18.87
CA TYR A 191 9.62 -2.51 18.01
C TYR A 191 8.45 -3.37 18.51
N SER A 192 7.27 -3.04 18.06
CA SER A 192 6.07 -3.87 18.24
C SER A 192 5.46 -4.20 16.87
N ASP A 193 4.61 -5.22 16.86
CA ASP A 193 3.84 -5.56 15.67
C ASP A 193 2.66 -4.59 15.49
N ASN A 194 2.20 -4.48 14.27
CA ASN A 194 1.15 -3.56 13.91
C ASN A 194 -0.18 -4.30 13.65
N ILE A 195 -1.22 -3.51 13.43
CA ILE A 195 -2.53 -3.97 13.00
C ILE A 195 -2.46 -4.64 11.61
N VAL A 196 -3.47 -5.45 11.33
CA VAL A 196 -3.69 -6.05 10.01
C VAL A 196 -5.09 -5.71 9.52
N ASP A 197 -5.23 -5.41 8.23
CA ASP A 197 -6.53 -5.30 7.57
C ASP A 197 -6.79 -6.58 6.79
N ILE A 198 -7.95 -7.17 7.01
CA ILE A 198 -8.38 -8.41 6.36
C ILE A 198 -9.79 -8.22 5.81
N GLY A 199 -10.00 -8.68 4.59
CA GLY A 199 -11.32 -8.61 3.98
C GLY A 199 -11.36 -9.18 2.58
N VAL A 200 -12.24 -8.67 1.76
CA VAL A 200 -12.51 -9.11 0.40
C VAL A 200 -12.23 -8.02 -0.62
N ARG A 201 -11.86 -8.44 -1.83
CA ARG A 201 -11.97 -7.58 -3.02
C ARG A 201 -13.32 -7.84 -3.66
N VAL A 202 -14.06 -6.78 -3.90
CA VAL A 202 -15.36 -6.78 -4.58
C VAL A 202 -15.13 -6.43 -6.04
N GLU A 203 -15.73 -7.15 -6.97
CA GLU A 203 -15.74 -6.83 -8.39
C GLU A 203 -17.18 -6.81 -8.89
N THR A 204 -17.57 -5.74 -9.58
CA THR A 204 -18.92 -5.57 -10.10
C THR A 204 -18.91 -4.66 -11.34
N LYS A 205 -20.05 -4.55 -12.03
CA LYS A 205 -20.22 -3.57 -13.10
C LYS A 205 -20.21 -2.13 -12.55
N GLU A 206 -19.70 -1.19 -13.30
CA GLU A 206 -19.74 0.23 -12.95
C GLU A 206 -21.18 0.74 -12.74
N ALA A 207 -22.14 0.17 -13.46
CA ALA A 207 -23.57 0.47 -13.27
C ALA A 207 -24.08 0.13 -11.85
N ASN A 208 -23.49 -0.87 -11.20
CA ASN A 208 -23.80 -1.27 -9.83
C ASN A 208 -23.03 -0.46 -8.77
N TYR A 209 -22.06 0.35 -9.17
CA TYR A 209 -21.27 1.18 -8.28
C TYR A 209 -21.01 2.58 -8.87
N PRO A 210 -22.10 3.32 -9.22
CA PRO A 210 -22.01 4.55 -10.00
C PRO A 210 -21.27 5.71 -9.32
N ILE A 211 -21.01 5.64 -8.02
CA ILE A 211 -20.24 6.67 -7.29
C ILE A 211 -18.86 6.93 -7.92
N VAL A 212 -18.25 5.95 -8.60
CA VAL A 212 -16.92 6.11 -9.22
C VAL A 212 -16.90 7.10 -10.39
N ARG A 213 -18.06 7.46 -10.92
CA ARG A 213 -18.21 8.51 -11.93
C ARG A 213 -18.14 9.91 -11.33
N ASP A 214 -18.60 10.02 -10.09
CA ASP A 214 -18.67 11.26 -9.33
C ASP A 214 -17.43 11.43 -8.41
N TYR A 215 -16.84 10.33 -7.96
CA TYR A 215 -15.71 10.27 -7.03
C TYR A 215 -14.85 9.04 -7.33
N TYR A 216 -13.67 9.24 -7.90
CA TYR A 216 -12.82 8.19 -8.49
C TYR A 216 -12.50 7.02 -7.54
N ASP A 217 -12.03 7.31 -6.32
CA ASP A 217 -11.67 6.28 -5.33
C ASP A 217 -12.31 6.60 -3.97
N PRO A 218 -13.63 6.37 -3.81
CA PRO A 218 -14.37 6.76 -2.63
C PRO A 218 -13.85 6.05 -1.38
N LYS A 219 -13.50 6.84 -0.36
CA LYS A 219 -13.09 6.36 0.95
C LYS A 219 -14.28 6.40 1.88
N ILE A 220 -14.81 5.23 2.21
CA ILE A 220 -16.03 5.06 3.02
C ILE A 220 -15.67 4.30 4.29
N LEU A 221 -16.00 4.90 5.44
CA LEU A 221 -15.72 4.35 6.76
C LEU A 221 -17.02 3.84 7.38
N PHE A 222 -17.03 2.58 7.78
CA PHE A 222 -18.16 1.89 8.38
C PHE A 222 -17.92 1.63 9.87
N PRO A 223 -19.00 1.47 10.67
CA PRO A 223 -18.89 1.03 12.05
C PRO A 223 -18.09 -0.29 12.16
N GLY A 224 -17.42 -0.47 13.29
CA GLY A 224 -16.64 -1.69 13.53
C GLY A 224 -15.27 -1.70 12.85
N LYS A 225 -14.74 -0.54 12.46
CA LYS A 225 -13.43 -0.40 11.79
C LYS A 225 -13.37 -1.15 10.46
N VAL A 226 -14.42 -1.07 9.69
CA VAL A 226 -14.48 -1.54 8.29
C VAL A 226 -14.41 -0.34 7.37
N ARG A 227 -13.75 -0.48 6.23
CA ARG A 227 -13.61 0.60 5.24
C ARG A 227 -13.46 0.09 3.83
N THR A 228 -13.81 0.92 2.85
CA THR A 228 -13.39 0.71 1.47
C THR A 228 -11.92 1.05 1.29
N PHE A 229 -11.27 0.42 0.33
CA PHE A 229 -9.88 0.68 0.01
C PHE A 229 -9.59 0.44 -1.47
N CYS A 230 -8.78 1.31 -2.08
CA CYS A 230 -8.24 1.14 -3.43
C CYS A 230 -9.30 0.74 -4.47
N THR A 231 -10.30 1.63 -4.68
CA THR A 231 -11.30 1.46 -5.74
C THR A 231 -10.66 1.70 -7.10
N ASN A 232 -10.93 0.85 -8.06
CA ASN A 232 -10.47 0.93 -9.44
C ASN A 232 -11.68 0.88 -10.38
N SER A 233 -11.68 1.73 -11.41
CA SER A 233 -12.74 1.81 -12.40
C SER A 233 -12.17 2.10 -13.78
N GLY A 234 -13.01 2.05 -14.80
CA GLY A 234 -12.61 2.28 -16.18
C GLY A 234 -12.01 1.04 -16.83
N CYS A 235 -10.71 0.86 -16.79
CA CYS A 235 -10.00 -0.35 -17.18
C CYS A 235 -9.48 -1.05 -15.91
N ALA A 236 -10.40 -1.62 -15.14
CA ALA A 236 -10.13 -2.17 -13.81
C ALA A 236 -9.91 -3.68 -13.85
N HIS A 237 -8.86 -4.14 -13.17
CA HIS A 237 -8.50 -5.55 -13.07
C HIS A 237 -8.16 -5.95 -11.64
N ILE A 238 -8.38 -7.22 -11.32
CA ILE A 238 -7.93 -7.84 -10.09
C ILE A 238 -6.66 -8.63 -10.36
N VAL A 239 -5.69 -8.53 -9.47
CA VAL A 239 -4.40 -9.23 -9.54
C VAL A 239 -4.11 -9.97 -8.24
N ARG A 240 -3.23 -10.97 -8.33
CA ARG A 240 -2.67 -11.63 -7.15
C ARG A 240 -1.35 -11.00 -6.76
N GLU A 241 -1.22 -10.68 -5.49
CA GLU A 241 0.05 -10.31 -4.86
C GLU A 241 0.63 -11.54 -4.15
N LYS A 242 1.88 -11.88 -4.45
CA LYS A 242 2.56 -13.02 -3.85
C LYS A 242 3.22 -12.60 -2.52
N TYR A 243 2.86 -13.28 -1.46
CA TYR A 243 3.54 -13.24 -0.17
C TYR A 243 4.24 -14.56 0.12
N LYS A 244 5.05 -14.62 1.19
CA LYS A 244 5.72 -15.86 1.61
C LYS A 244 4.68 -16.86 2.14
N GLY A 245 4.32 -17.85 1.31
CA GLY A 245 3.38 -18.92 1.65
C GLY A 245 1.93 -18.72 1.18
N TYR A 246 1.55 -17.54 0.69
CA TYR A 246 0.19 -17.32 0.21
C TYR A 246 0.08 -16.24 -0.88
N PHE A 247 -1.09 -16.17 -1.51
CA PHE A 247 -1.50 -15.04 -2.34
C PHE A 247 -2.56 -14.20 -1.65
N SER A 248 -2.46 -12.89 -1.78
CA SER A 248 -3.52 -11.94 -1.50
C SER A 248 -4.02 -11.34 -2.81
N VAL A 249 -5.26 -10.87 -2.86
CA VAL A 249 -5.76 -10.12 -4.00
C VAL A 249 -5.45 -8.64 -3.86
N ASN A 250 -5.34 -7.95 -4.99
CA ASN A 250 -5.31 -6.51 -5.09
C ASN A 250 -6.01 -6.07 -6.38
N GLY A 251 -6.34 -4.80 -6.50
CA GLY A 251 -6.84 -4.22 -7.74
C GLY A 251 -5.87 -3.24 -8.33
N HIS A 252 -5.95 -3.07 -9.64
CA HIS A 252 -5.30 -1.99 -10.36
C HIS A 252 -6.16 -1.52 -11.52
N SER A 253 -5.89 -0.34 -12.03
CA SER A 253 -6.45 0.17 -13.27
C SER A 253 -5.36 0.73 -14.16
N LEU A 254 -5.58 0.65 -15.47
CA LEU A 254 -4.79 1.32 -16.46
C LEU A 254 -5.22 2.80 -16.55
N SER A 255 -4.41 3.62 -17.20
CA SER A 255 -4.77 5.03 -17.44
C SER A 255 -6.07 5.14 -18.24
N ARG A 256 -6.73 6.29 -18.13
CA ARG A 256 -8.03 6.54 -18.82
C ARG A 256 -7.98 6.52 -20.36
N GLU A 257 -6.79 6.46 -20.94
CA GLU A 257 -6.60 6.35 -22.39
C GLU A 257 -6.82 4.93 -22.93
N ASN A 258 -6.88 3.94 -22.02
CA ASN A 258 -7.12 2.55 -22.40
C ASN A 258 -8.61 2.25 -22.57
N GLU A 259 -8.91 1.21 -23.33
CA GLU A 259 -10.27 0.73 -23.53
C GLU A 259 -10.91 0.35 -22.19
N ARG A 260 -12.13 0.84 -21.97
CA ARG A 260 -12.90 0.59 -20.75
C ARG A 260 -13.47 -0.83 -20.76
N ASN A 261 -13.43 -1.47 -19.60
CA ASN A 261 -14.12 -2.75 -19.40
C ASN A 261 -15.42 -2.61 -18.60
N ASP A 262 -15.81 -1.38 -18.24
CA ASP A 262 -17.00 -1.03 -17.47
C ASP A 262 -17.16 -1.82 -16.14
N LEU A 263 -16.04 -2.25 -15.60
CA LEU A 263 -15.96 -2.91 -14.31
C LEU A 263 -15.37 -1.99 -13.25
N VAL A 264 -15.74 -2.28 -12.02
CA VAL A 264 -15.21 -1.64 -10.81
C VAL A 264 -14.76 -2.73 -9.87
N ASN A 265 -13.62 -2.53 -9.23
CA ASN A 265 -13.25 -3.31 -8.07
C ASN A 265 -12.79 -2.44 -6.92
N PHE A 266 -13.05 -2.87 -5.69
CA PHE A 266 -12.60 -2.23 -4.46
C PHE A 266 -12.43 -3.26 -3.35
N ALA A 267 -11.55 -2.98 -2.40
CA ALA A 267 -11.45 -3.77 -1.20
C ALA A 267 -12.46 -3.31 -0.14
N MET A 268 -13.03 -4.26 0.58
CA MET A 268 -13.75 -4.03 1.82
C MET A 268 -12.94 -4.68 2.95
N LEU A 269 -12.30 -3.86 3.77
CA LEU A 269 -11.30 -4.29 4.74
C LEU A 269 -11.75 -4.00 6.17
N LYS A 270 -11.55 -4.97 7.06
CA LYS A 270 -11.68 -4.81 8.51
C LYS A 270 -10.32 -4.72 9.16
N THR A 271 -10.10 -3.64 9.92
CA THR A 271 -8.92 -3.50 10.76
C THR A 271 -9.02 -4.37 11.99
N ILE A 272 -8.00 -5.17 12.25
CA ILE A 272 -7.88 -6.07 13.39
C ILE A 272 -6.65 -5.67 14.21
N ARG A 273 -6.85 -5.51 15.50
CA ARG A 273 -5.78 -5.44 16.49
C ARG A 273 -5.84 -6.72 17.32
N LEU A 274 -4.76 -7.43 17.36
CA LEU A 274 -4.62 -8.65 18.16
C LEU A 274 -4.09 -8.32 19.55
N THR A 275 -4.37 -9.23 20.48
CA THR A 275 -3.87 -9.22 21.86
C THR A 275 -3.27 -10.58 22.17
N ALA A 276 -2.43 -10.65 23.21
CA ALA A 276 -1.81 -11.91 23.64
C ALA A 276 -2.81 -13.09 23.64
N PRO A 277 -2.41 -14.31 23.28
CA PRO A 277 -1.03 -14.72 22.99
C PRO A 277 -0.58 -14.43 21.53
N VAL A 278 -1.48 -14.21 20.58
CA VAL A 278 -1.15 -13.91 19.18
C VAL A 278 -1.18 -12.40 18.98
N VAL A 279 -0.04 -11.77 19.05
CA VAL A 279 0.08 -10.31 18.93
C VAL A 279 0.45 -9.84 17.51
N SER A 280 0.98 -10.75 16.67
CA SER A 280 1.45 -10.44 15.33
C SER A 280 0.31 -10.43 14.31
N GLY A 281 -0.02 -9.25 13.79
CA GLY A 281 -0.95 -9.10 12.66
C GLY A 281 -0.42 -9.77 11.39
N GLN A 282 0.89 -9.74 11.19
CA GLN A 282 1.57 -10.42 10.08
C GLN A 282 1.38 -11.95 10.16
N GLN A 283 1.64 -12.54 11.31
CA GLN A 283 1.48 -13.97 11.53
C GLN A 283 0.01 -14.39 11.34
N PHE A 284 -0.92 -13.63 11.89
CA PHE A 284 -2.35 -13.91 11.74
C PHE A 284 -2.79 -13.85 10.27
N GLY A 285 -2.37 -12.83 9.53
CA GLY A 285 -2.63 -12.71 8.10
C GLY A 285 -2.05 -13.89 7.31
N LYS A 286 -0.84 -14.33 7.65
CA LYS A 286 -0.19 -15.49 7.03
C LYS A 286 -0.98 -16.78 7.27
N ILE A 287 -1.41 -17.05 8.50
CA ILE A 287 -2.22 -18.23 8.85
C ILE A 287 -3.50 -18.28 8.00
N LEU A 288 -4.21 -17.16 7.90
CA LEU A 288 -5.43 -17.07 7.09
C LEU A 288 -5.14 -17.24 5.59
N GLY A 289 -4.08 -16.62 5.10
CA GLY A 289 -3.66 -16.77 3.70
C GLY A 289 -3.31 -18.21 3.36
N GLU A 290 -2.52 -18.89 4.17
CA GLU A 290 -2.13 -20.30 3.99
C GLU A 290 -3.34 -21.25 4.04
N MET A 291 -4.31 -20.98 4.92
CA MET A 291 -5.57 -21.73 4.96
C MET A 291 -6.33 -21.62 3.64
N VAL A 292 -6.41 -20.43 3.06
CA VAL A 292 -7.01 -20.23 1.74
C VAL A 292 -6.26 -20.99 0.65
N MET A 293 -4.92 -20.99 0.68
CA MET A 293 -4.10 -21.74 -0.27
C MET A 293 -4.41 -23.22 -0.25
N GLN A 294 -4.61 -23.81 0.94
CA GLN A 294 -4.97 -25.23 1.06
C GLN A 294 -6.38 -25.52 0.50
N LEU A 295 -7.36 -24.67 0.82
CA LEU A 295 -8.75 -24.87 0.38
C LEU A 295 -8.95 -24.61 -1.12
N SER A 296 -8.12 -23.77 -1.72
CA SER A 296 -8.20 -23.40 -3.13
C SER A 296 -7.25 -24.18 -4.05
N GLY A 297 -6.43 -25.09 -3.50
CA GLY A 297 -5.41 -25.79 -4.28
C GLY A 297 -4.31 -24.85 -4.81
N GLY A 298 -3.96 -23.81 -4.07
CA GLY A 298 -2.84 -22.93 -4.41
C GLY A 298 -3.21 -21.58 -5.05
N SER A 299 -4.46 -21.10 -4.87
CA SER A 299 -4.90 -19.83 -5.42
C SER A 299 -5.71 -19.03 -4.39
N VAL A 300 -6.51 -18.09 -4.85
CA VAL A 300 -7.49 -17.33 -4.07
C VAL A 300 -8.90 -17.83 -4.38
N ILE A 301 -9.83 -17.64 -3.45
CA ILE A 301 -11.22 -18.08 -3.62
C ILE A 301 -12.05 -16.90 -4.14
N MET A 302 -12.99 -17.19 -5.07
CA MET A 302 -14.01 -16.25 -5.51
C MET A 302 -15.41 -16.85 -5.32
N GLN A 303 -16.38 -15.99 -4.98
CA GLN A 303 -17.77 -16.38 -4.79
C GLN A 303 -18.71 -15.27 -5.30
N ARG A 304 -19.78 -15.65 -6.02
CA ARG A 304 -20.84 -14.72 -6.41
C ARG A 304 -21.64 -14.31 -5.16
N VAL A 305 -22.01 -13.03 -5.10
CA VAL A 305 -22.88 -12.51 -4.03
C VAL A 305 -24.23 -13.24 -4.01
N GLY A 306 -24.77 -13.62 -5.17
CA GLY A 306 -26.00 -14.43 -5.26
C GLY A 306 -25.87 -15.76 -4.49
N ASP A 307 -24.81 -16.51 -4.75
CA ASP A 307 -24.53 -17.79 -4.08
C ASP A 307 -24.24 -17.59 -2.58
N PHE A 308 -23.42 -16.59 -2.26
CA PHE A 308 -23.11 -16.25 -0.85
C PHE A 308 -24.37 -15.97 -0.03
N ARG A 309 -25.33 -15.21 -0.59
CA ARG A 309 -26.60 -14.89 0.06
C ARG A 309 -27.47 -16.12 0.29
N MET A 310 -27.39 -17.10 -0.60
CA MET A 310 -28.12 -18.37 -0.49
C MET A 310 -27.42 -19.38 0.45
N GLY A 311 -26.23 -19.05 0.97
CA GLY A 311 -25.43 -19.95 1.79
C GLY A 311 -24.87 -21.15 1.02
N VAL A 312 -24.66 -20.99 -0.29
CA VAL A 312 -24.11 -22.04 -1.15
C VAL A 312 -22.78 -21.62 -1.75
N ARG A 313 -21.89 -22.60 -2.01
CA ARG A 313 -20.63 -22.35 -2.68
C ARG A 313 -20.86 -21.98 -4.15
N SER A 314 -20.06 -21.07 -4.70
CA SER A 314 -19.98 -20.91 -6.15
C SER A 314 -19.23 -22.07 -6.78
N LYS A 315 -19.64 -22.45 -7.99
CA LYS A 315 -19.00 -23.47 -8.83
C LYS A 315 -18.44 -22.83 -10.09
N ALA A 316 -17.55 -23.52 -10.79
CA ALA A 316 -16.96 -23.00 -12.03
C ALA A 316 -18.03 -22.57 -13.05
N GLU A 317 -19.09 -23.37 -13.18
CA GLU A 317 -20.23 -23.12 -14.08
C GLU A 317 -20.98 -21.82 -13.73
N THR A 318 -20.99 -21.40 -12.47
CA THR A 318 -21.59 -20.13 -12.03
C THR A 318 -20.95 -18.91 -12.71
N PHE A 319 -19.67 -19.01 -13.07
CA PHE A 319 -18.91 -17.92 -13.70
C PHE A 319 -18.94 -17.97 -15.24
N ASN A 320 -19.36 -19.07 -15.81
CA ASN A 320 -19.50 -19.28 -17.26
C ASN A 320 -20.94 -19.13 -17.75
N ASN A 321 -21.84 -18.66 -16.90
CA ASN A 321 -23.26 -18.62 -17.20
C ASN A 321 -23.66 -17.26 -17.78
N ASP A 322 -24.35 -17.25 -18.91
CA ASP A 322 -24.88 -16.07 -19.60
C ASP A 322 -25.87 -15.25 -18.75
N LEU A 323 -26.34 -15.80 -17.62
CA LEU A 323 -27.16 -15.06 -16.65
C LEU A 323 -26.42 -13.90 -15.98
N TYR A 324 -25.08 -13.96 -15.95
CA TYR A 324 -24.25 -12.95 -15.33
C TYR A 324 -23.46 -12.21 -16.38
N ASP A 325 -23.75 -10.96 -16.54
CA ASP A 325 -23.30 -10.08 -17.62
C ASP A 325 -21.79 -9.81 -17.69
N PHE A 326 -20.93 -10.39 -16.87
CA PHE A 326 -19.47 -10.23 -16.94
C PHE A 326 -18.71 -11.42 -16.39
N GLU A 327 -17.52 -11.62 -16.92
CA GLU A 327 -16.58 -12.63 -16.46
C GLU A 327 -15.60 -12.05 -15.41
N PRO A 328 -15.11 -12.87 -14.46
CA PRO A 328 -14.06 -12.49 -13.52
C PRO A 328 -12.82 -11.96 -14.25
N THR A 329 -12.25 -10.82 -13.84
CA THR A 329 -10.99 -10.33 -14.41
C THR A 329 -9.80 -11.17 -13.93
N LEU A 330 -9.88 -11.78 -12.73
CA LEU A 330 -8.87 -12.70 -12.22
C LEU A 330 -9.19 -14.15 -12.65
N LYS A 331 -8.67 -14.57 -13.81
CA LYS A 331 -8.98 -15.85 -14.44
C LYS A 331 -8.54 -17.10 -13.66
N ASN A 332 -7.57 -16.99 -12.78
CA ASN A 332 -7.02 -18.10 -12.00
C ASN A 332 -7.46 -18.10 -10.52
N ALA A 333 -8.54 -17.40 -10.19
CA ALA A 333 -9.24 -17.57 -8.93
C ALA A 333 -10.10 -18.84 -8.96
N VAL A 334 -10.32 -19.45 -7.82
CA VAL A 334 -11.07 -20.71 -7.68
C VAL A 334 -12.46 -20.42 -7.12
N ALA A 335 -13.48 -20.95 -7.78
CA ALA A 335 -14.87 -20.88 -7.31
C ALA A 335 -15.02 -21.65 -5.97
N GLY A 336 -15.58 -21.01 -4.96
CA GLY A 336 -15.64 -21.61 -3.62
C GLY A 336 -16.66 -20.97 -2.69
N ASP A 337 -16.46 -21.21 -1.41
CA ASP A 337 -17.25 -20.65 -0.31
C ASP A 337 -16.32 -19.92 0.66
N LEU A 338 -16.47 -18.60 0.75
CA LEU A 338 -15.67 -17.73 1.63
C LEU A 338 -15.89 -18.04 3.11
N SER A 339 -17.07 -18.56 3.46
CA SER A 339 -17.42 -18.84 4.87
C SER A 339 -16.59 -19.96 5.47
N LEU A 340 -15.96 -20.82 4.65
CA LEU A 340 -15.10 -21.91 5.10
C LEU A 340 -13.69 -21.44 5.52
N CYS A 341 -13.27 -20.25 5.12
CA CYS A 341 -11.91 -19.79 5.32
C CYS A 341 -11.79 -18.38 5.94
N MET A 342 -12.90 -17.68 6.08
CA MET A 342 -12.90 -16.36 6.73
C MET A 342 -13.41 -16.46 8.16
N PRO A 343 -12.70 -15.98 9.20
CA PRO A 343 -13.19 -15.96 10.56
C PRO A 343 -14.55 -15.29 10.67
N ALA A 344 -15.49 -15.94 11.36
CA ALA A 344 -16.89 -15.52 11.43
C ALA A 344 -17.10 -14.06 11.86
N LYS A 345 -16.24 -13.51 12.74
CA LYS A 345 -16.29 -12.11 13.13
C LYS A 345 -15.98 -11.18 11.96
N ILE A 346 -14.94 -11.50 11.18
CA ILE A 346 -14.54 -10.70 10.02
C ILE A 346 -15.64 -10.76 8.98
N LEU A 347 -16.11 -11.95 8.65
CA LEU A 347 -17.16 -12.18 7.66
C LEU A 347 -18.45 -11.40 7.99
N ARG A 348 -18.91 -11.45 9.25
CA ARG A 348 -20.10 -10.72 9.69
C ARG A 348 -19.95 -9.21 9.57
N ASP A 349 -18.79 -8.67 9.95
CA ASP A 349 -18.53 -7.23 9.90
C ASP A 349 -18.43 -6.74 8.45
N ILE A 350 -17.73 -7.50 7.57
CA ILE A 350 -17.64 -7.21 6.12
C ILE A 350 -19.04 -7.27 5.49
N TRP A 351 -19.81 -8.33 5.75
CA TRP A 351 -21.14 -8.49 5.18
C TRP A 351 -22.11 -7.39 5.66
N LYS A 352 -22.04 -6.99 6.92
CA LYS A 352 -22.80 -5.85 7.44
C LYS A 352 -22.43 -4.56 6.71
N ALA A 353 -21.14 -4.30 6.52
CA ALA A 353 -20.68 -3.10 5.82
C ALA A 353 -21.09 -3.12 4.33
N LEU A 354 -21.04 -4.26 3.65
CA LEU A 354 -21.53 -4.40 2.27
C LEU A 354 -23.03 -4.11 2.16
N LYS A 355 -23.85 -4.55 3.13
CA LYS A 355 -25.28 -4.21 3.17
C LYS A 355 -25.52 -2.71 3.40
N MET A 356 -24.73 -2.08 4.27
CA MET A 356 -24.79 -0.64 4.47
C MET A 356 -24.35 0.10 3.20
N LEU A 357 -23.34 -0.38 2.52
CA LEU A 357 -22.87 0.19 1.26
C LEU A 357 -23.96 0.10 0.18
N ASP A 358 -24.66 -1.03 0.08
CA ASP A 358 -25.78 -1.22 -0.85
C ASP A 358 -26.96 -0.29 -0.56
N THR A 359 -27.16 0.11 0.72
CA THR A 359 -28.15 1.14 1.09
C THR A 359 -27.74 2.54 0.59
N ILE A 360 -26.44 2.84 0.62
CA ILE A 360 -25.88 4.13 0.15
C ILE A 360 -25.85 4.16 -1.39
N ILE A 361 -25.40 3.07 -1.99
CA ILE A 361 -25.17 2.88 -3.42
C ILE A 361 -25.90 1.60 -3.84
N PRO A 362 -27.20 1.68 -4.16
CA PRO A 362 -28.00 0.51 -4.55
C PRO A 362 -27.42 -0.19 -5.78
N GLY A 363 -27.27 -1.51 -5.70
CA GLY A 363 -26.75 -2.36 -6.76
C GLY A 363 -25.43 -3.04 -6.44
N VAL A 364 -24.68 -2.61 -5.43
CA VAL A 364 -23.41 -3.24 -5.03
C VAL A 364 -23.56 -4.72 -4.71
N LEU A 365 -24.68 -5.11 -4.10
CA LEU A 365 -25.01 -6.50 -3.79
C LEU A 365 -25.81 -7.20 -4.90
N HIS A 366 -25.68 -6.76 -6.16
CA HIS A 366 -26.23 -7.50 -7.29
C HIS A 366 -25.74 -8.95 -7.29
N PRO A 367 -26.59 -9.94 -7.62
CA PRO A 367 -26.18 -11.36 -7.60
C PRO A 367 -24.92 -11.68 -8.42
N SER A 368 -24.67 -10.92 -9.49
CA SER A 368 -23.47 -11.06 -10.33
C SER A 368 -22.18 -10.53 -9.70
N THR A 369 -22.26 -9.70 -8.66
CA THR A 369 -21.08 -9.19 -7.96
C THR A 369 -20.24 -10.34 -7.42
N ILE A 370 -18.91 -10.23 -7.52
CA ILE A 370 -17.96 -11.25 -7.10
C ILE A 370 -17.20 -10.75 -5.87
N LEU A 371 -17.04 -11.62 -4.89
CA LEU A 371 -16.17 -11.42 -3.74
C LEU A 371 -14.96 -12.33 -3.89
N TYR A 372 -13.76 -11.76 -3.79
CA TYR A 372 -12.49 -12.49 -3.79
C TYR A 372 -11.85 -12.44 -2.39
N TYR A 373 -11.31 -13.57 -1.95
CA TYR A 373 -10.62 -13.68 -0.66
C TYR A 373 -9.34 -14.50 -0.80
N PRO A 374 -8.24 -14.15 -0.11
CA PRO A 374 -8.14 -13.10 0.88
C PRO A 374 -7.64 -11.77 0.29
N GLU A 375 -8.13 -10.63 0.78
CA GLU A 375 -7.38 -9.39 0.70
C GLU A 375 -6.80 -9.08 2.08
N ILE A 376 -5.48 -9.12 2.19
CA ILE A 376 -4.74 -8.91 3.42
C ILE A 376 -3.78 -7.75 3.21
N LYS A 377 -3.85 -6.75 4.08
CA LYS A 377 -2.91 -5.64 4.12
C LYS A 377 -2.25 -5.59 5.50
N THR A 378 -1.00 -5.98 5.53
CA THR A 378 -0.17 -5.87 6.71
C THR A 378 0.47 -4.49 6.77
N TYR A 379 0.53 -3.91 7.95
CA TYR A 379 1.11 -2.59 8.19
C TYR A 379 2.35 -2.67 9.08
N SER A 380 3.03 -3.78 8.97
CA SER A 380 4.39 -3.98 9.44
C SER A 380 4.75 -3.44 10.83
N ASN A 381 6.04 -3.37 11.07
CA ASN A 381 6.66 -3.03 12.33
C ASN A 381 6.32 -1.62 12.82
N LYS A 382 6.30 -1.45 14.13
CA LYS A 382 6.28 -0.14 14.80
C LYS A 382 7.56 0.00 15.62
N PRO A 383 8.65 0.52 15.03
CA PRO A 383 9.85 0.83 15.78
C PRO A 383 9.58 1.93 16.80
N GLU A 384 10.31 1.92 17.92
CA GLU A 384 10.35 3.02 18.86
C GLU A 384 11.30 4.08 18.31
N PHE A 385 10.78 5.28 18.08
CA PHE A 385 11.55 6.42 17.62
C PHE A 385 12.06 7.24 18.79
N ILE A 386 13.26 7.77 18.67
CA ILE A 386 13.87 8.65 19.67
C ILE A 386 13.54 10.13 19.41
N ASP A 387 13.04 10.46 18.22
CA ASP A 387 12.61 11.81 17.86
C ASP A 387 11.44 11.82 16.85
N GLU A 388 10.98 13.02 16.52
CA GLU A 388 9.91 13.27 15.55
C GLU A 388 10.31 13.02 14.10
N HIS A 389 11.61 12.87 13.80
CA HIS A 389 12.18 12.64 12.46
C HIS A 389 12.34 11.18 12.10
N PHE A 390 11.74 10.27 12.88
CA PHE A 390 11.81 8.82 12.70
C PHE A 390 13.22 8.25 12.89
N CYS A 391 14.05 8.92 13.68
CA CYS A 391 15.31 8.41 14.16
C CYS A 391 15.06 7.28 15.18
N VAL A 392 15.73 6.15 15.05
CA VAL A 392 15.62 4.99 15.96
C VAL A 392 16.89 4.82 16.79
N LYS A 393 18.01 5.33 16.31
CA LYS A 393 19.32 5.36 16.92
C LYS A 393 20.12 6.46 16.22
N GLU A 394 21.08 7.09 16.87
CA GLU A 394 21.90 8.16 16.30
C GLU A 394 22.48 7.79 14.93
N GLY A 395 22.03 8.52 13.89
CA GLY A 395 22.38 8.28 12.49
C GLY A 395 21.57 7.19 11.78
N TYR A 396 20.56 6.59 12.41
CA TYR A 396 19.72 5.54 11.83
C TYR A 396 18.24 5.94 11.83
N TYR A 397 17.62 5.88 10.67
CA TYR A 397 16.22 6.26 10.45
C TYR A 397 15.45 5.10 9.81
N ILE A 398 14.21 4.87 10.22
CA ILE A 398 13.33 3.85 9.64
C ILE A 398 12.01 4.51 9.22
N ILE A 399 11.67 4.45 7.93
CA ILE A 399 10.58 5.22 7.35
C ILE A 399 9.67 4.41 6.42
N GLY A 400 8.55 5.02 6.08
CA GLY A 400 7.59 4.47 5.12
C GLY A 400 6.63 3.45 5.71
N ASP A 401 5.88 2.81 4.82
CA ASP A 401 4.83 1.86 5.20
C ASP A 401 5.37 0.66 6.00
N GLY A 402 6.62 0.26 5.78
CA GLY A 402 7.29 -0.83 6.49
C GLY A 402 7.57 -0.54 7.96
N ALA A 403 7.69 0.73 8.32
CA ALA A 403 7.91 1.22 9.68
C ALA A 403 6.62 1.71 10.37
N GLY A 404 5.46 1.58 9.71
CA GLY A 404 4.19 2.09 10.24
C GLY A 404 4.09 3.62 10.31
N THR A 405 5.04 4.36 9.74
CA THR A 405 5.05 5.83 9.73
C THR A 405 4.12 6.43 8.69
N SER A 406 3.68 5.62 7.72
CA SER A 406 2.83 6.03 6.62
C SER A 406 1.99 4.89 6.07
N ARG A 407 1.03 5.23 5.19
CA ARG A 407 0.24 4.30 4.38
C ARG A 407 -0.03 4.90 3.02
N GLY A 408 0.65 4.36 2.00
CA GLY A 408 0.47 4.83 0.62
C GLY A 408 1.51 5.86 0.19
N ILE A 409 1.43 6.28 -1.08
CA ILE A 409 2.52 6.94 -1.79
C ILE A 409 2.89 8.30 -1.18
N THR A 410 1.91 9.18 -1.02
CA THR A 410 2.17 10.57 -0.58
C THR A 410 2.65 10.67 0.86
N ALA A 411 2.02 9.90 1.77
CA ALA A 411 2.45 9.86 3.17
C ALA A 411 3.82 9.18 3.34
N ALA A 412 4.12 8.13 2.53
CA ALA A 412 5.44 7.52 2.52
C ALA A 412 6.50 8.50 2.03
N TRP A 413 6.23 9.25 0.98
CA TRP A 413 7.12 10.30 0.49
C TRP A 413 7.36 11.38 1.57
N ALA A 414 6.28 11.85 2.21
CA ALA A 414 6.35 12.80 3.32
C ALA A 414 7.19 12.27 4.49
N SER A 415 7.12 10.96 4.80
CA SER A 415 7.96 10.35 5.84
C SER A 415 9.46 10.42 5.49
N GLY A 416 9.78 10.28 4.20
CA GLY A 416 11.15 10.47 3.70
C GLY A 416 11.63 11.90 3.87
N ILE A 417 10.81 12.88 3.49
CA ILE A 417 11.13 14.30 3.68
C ILE A 417 11.36 14.59 5.17
N ARG A 418 10.53 14.06 6.07
CA ARG A 418 10.66 14.27 7.51
C ARG A 418 11.98 13.72 8.07
N ALA A 419 12.38 12.51 7.67
CA ALA A 419 13.68 11.95 8.08
C ALA A 419 14.86 12.77 7.52
N ALA A 420 14.78 13.19 6.27
CA ALA A 420 15.79 14.05 5.66
C ALA A 420 15.91 15.38 6.39
N ASN A 421 14.81 15.98 6.82
CA ASN A 421 14.82 17.21 7.63
C ASN A 421 15.56 17.03 8.96
N GLY A 422 15.48 15.84 9.61
CA GLY A 422 16.27 15.50 10.78
C GLY A 422 17.77 15.58 10.49
N ILE A 423 18.22 14.92 9.42
CA ILE A 423 19.63 14.94 9.00
C ILE A 423 20.11 16.36 8.65
N LEU A 424 19.28 17.15 7.97
CA LEU A 424 19.64 18.53 7.61
C LEU A 424 19.73 19.46 8.81
N LYS A 425 18.98 19.21 9.89
CA LYS A 425 19.08 19.98 11.14
C LYS A 425 20.43 19.76 11.85
N GLU A 426 20.99 18.54 11.76
CA GLU A 426 22.30 18.22 12.36
C GLU A 426 23.49 18.91 11.67
N GLN A 427 23.27 19.50 10.49
CA GLN A 427 24.32 20.20 9.71
C GLN A 427 24.38 21.70 9.96
N LYS A 428 23.39 22.24 10.65
CA LYS A 428 23.31 23.66 11.06
C LYS A 428 23.95 23.87 12.44
#